data_d9813f652a63ee8371fc17196f5589d6
#
_entry.id   d9813f652a63ee8371fc17196f5589d6
#
_cell.length_a   1.000
_cell.length_b   1.000
_cell.length_c   1.000
_cell.angle_alpha   90.00
_cell.angle_beta   90.00
_cell.angle_gamma   90.00
#
_symmetry.space_group_name_H-M   'P 1'
#
loop_
_entity.id
_entity.type
_entity.pdbx_description
1 polymer ?
#
loop_
_entity_poly.entity_id
_entity_poly.type
_entity_poly.pdbx_seq_one_letter_code
_entity_poly.pdbx_strand_id
1 'polypeptide(L)'
;MSGFVPYIMYLADSCTNDDNIYGRKTLAGVGAKVLIAYMKTLWCKMNSALVQNGFEPMEDYRSLKSYGENFGCLGETMGDGWLIGAEMCSALKNGCKGVVMLLPFGCLVSHTCARGIIKRIKKLYPDSIITAVDHDSGTADVNIKNRIKMTLDFMDNNITVSYTHLRAH
;
A
#
# COMPACT_ATOMS: atom_id res chain seq x y z
N MET A 1 -3.72 -2.92 -6.70
CA MET A 1 -4.56 -2.49 -5.55
C MET A 1 -5.16 -3.72 -4.92
N SER A 2 -4.88 -3.93 -3.65
CA SER A 2 -5.60 -4.93 -2.88
C SER A 2 -7.07 -4.48 -2.84
N GLY A 3 -7.96 -5.42 -3.09
CA GLY A 3 -9.39 -5.09 -3.14
C GLY A 3 -9.97 -4.78 -1.75
N PHE A 4 -11.26 -4.52 -1.71
CA PHE A 4 -12.01 -4.22 -0.48
C PHE A 4 -11.84 -5.27 0.63
N VAL A 5 -11.70 -6.56 0.27
CA VAL A 5 -11.58 -7.65 1.25
C VAL A 5 -10.30 -7.56 2.10
N PRO A 6 -9.08 -7.40 1.52
CA PRO A 6 -7.87 -7.16 2.31
C PRO A 6 -7.96 -5.93 3.22
N TYR A 7 -8.64 -4.87 2.79
CA TYR A 7 -8.83 -3.69 3.62
C TYR A 7 -9.71 -3.97 4.86
N ILE A 8 -10.81 -4.72 4.70
CA ILE A 8 -11.63 -5.15 5.85
C ILE A 8 -10.83 -6.06 6.79
N MET A 9 -10.01 -6.98 6.23
CA MET A 9 -9.13 -7.81 7.03
C MET A 9 -8.10 -6.98 7.80
N TYR A 10 -7.54 -5.95 7.19
CA TYR A 10 -6.64 -4.99 7.82
C TYR A 10 -7.31 -4.26 8.99
N LEU A 11 -8.53 -3.74 8.79
CA LEU A 11 -9.28 -3.08 9.86
C LEU A 11 -9.59 -4.03 11.03
N ALA A 12 -9.98 -5.26 10.74
CA ALA A 12 -10.22 -6.26 11.78
C ALA A 12 -8.90 -6.65 12.50
N ASP A 13 -7.81 -6.80 11.75
CA ASP A 13 -6.52 -7.20 12.31
C ASP A 13 -5.89 -6.11 13.19
N SER A 14 -6.32 -4.85 13.07
CA SER A 14 -5.89 -3.77 13.97
C SER A 14 -6.15 -4.14 15.44
N CYS A 15 -7.33 -4.69 15.74
CA CYS A 15 -7.66 -5.14 17.11
C CYS A 15 -6.75 -6.27 17.58
N THR A 16 -6.37 -7.17 16.68
CA THR A 16 -5.45 -8.29 16.98
C THR A 16 -4.03 -7.79 17.20
N ASN A 17 -3.58 -6.83 16.37
CA ASN A 17 -2.27 -6.23 16.51
C ASN A 17 -2.15 -5.41 17.79
N ASP A 18 -3.18 -4.66 18.16
CA ASP A 18 -3.24 -3.93 19.43
C ASP A 18 -3.16 -4.89 20.63
N ASP A 19 -3.92 -5.99 20.59
CA ASP A 19 -3.84 -7.01 21.64
C ASP A 19 -2.43 -7.58 21.81
N ASN A 20 -1.74 -7.84 20.68
CA ASN A 20 -0.38 -8.35 20.67
C ASN A 20 0.64 -7.30 21.16
N ILE A 21 0.50 -6.05 20.73
CA ILE A 21 1.42 -4.95 21.10
C ILE A 21 1.31 -4.64 22.59
N TYR A 22 0.08 -4.59 23.12
CA TYR A 22 -0.16 -4.24 24.51
C TYR A 22 -0.29 -5.44 25.46
N GLY A 23 -0.07 -6.66 24.96
CA GLY A 23 -0.15 -7.90 25.76
C GLY A 23 -1.55 -8.17 26.33
N ARG A 24 -2.59 -7.72 25.64
CA ARG A 24 -4.00 -7.87 26.07
C ARG A 24 -4.67 -9.00 25.31
N LYS A 25 -5.78 -9.49 25.86
CA LYS A 25 -6.70 -10.42 25.18
C LYS A 25 -8.10 -9.86 25.31
N THR A 26 -8.57 -9.20 24.27
CA THR A 26 -9.89 -8.58 24.25
C THR A 26 -10.90 -9.46 23.49
N LEU A 27 -12.19 -9.31 23.82
CA LEU A 27 -13.25 -9.93 23.03
C LEU A 27 -13.25 -9.42 21.59
N ALA A 28 -12.86 -8.15 21.39
CA ALA A 28 -12.69 -7.56 20.06
C ALA A 28 -11.61 -8.29 19.26
N GLY A 29 -10.46 -8.62 19.87
CA GLY A 29 -9.40 -9.38 19.21
C GLY A 29 -9.84 -10.81 18.85
N VAL A 30 -10.64 -11.46 19.68
CA VAL A 30 -11.21 -12.78 19.35
C VAL A 30 -12.21 -12.66 18.20
N GLY A 31 -13.11 -11.71 18.25
CA GLY A 31 -14.07 -11.44 17.17
C GLY A 31 -13.40 -11.08 15.84
N ALA A 32 -12.32 -10.30 15.90
CA ALA A 32 -11.49 -9.97 14.75
C ALA A 32 -10.90 -11.22 14.06
N LYS A 33 -10.38 -12.16 14.83
CA LYS A 33 -9.85 -13.43 14.29
C LYS A 33 -10.92 -14.24 13.56
N VAL A 34 -12.13 -14.31 14.12
CA VAL A 34 -13.26 -14.99 13.48
C VAL A 34 -13.66 -14.27 12.18
N LEU A 35 -13.75 -12.95 12.21
CA LEU A 35 -14.06 -12.16 11.02
C LEU A 35 -13.00 -12.35 9.93
N ILE A 36 -11.72 -12.30 10.27
CA ILE A 36 -10.61 -12.52 9.33
C ILE A 36 -10.69 -13.91 8.70
N ALA A 37 -10.99 -14.94 9.49
CA ALA A 37 -11.17 -16.31 8.97
C ALA A 37 -12.33 -16.40 7.97
N TYR A 38 -13.45 -15.74 8.26
CA TYR A 38 -14.58 -15.64 7.35
C TYR A 38 -14.23 -14.88 6.06
N MET A 39 -13.63 -13.71 6.19
CA MET A 39 -13.21 -12.88 5.05
C MET A 39 -12.19 -13.61 4.17
N LYS A 40 -11.30 -14.41 4.76
CA LYS A 40 -10.37 -15.26 4.01
C LYS A 40 -11.10 -16.26 3.12
N THR A 41 -12.20 -16.83 3.58
CA THR A 41 -13.03 -17.74 2.77
C THR A 41 -13.64 -17.02 1.57
N LEU A 42 -14.14 -15.79 1.76
CA LEU A 42 -14.66 -14.96 0.67
C LEU A 42 -13.55 -14.59 -0.32
N TRP A 43 -12.40 -14.19 0.21
CA TRP A 43 -11.23 -13.85 -0.61
C TRP A 43 -10.79 -15.04 -1.48
N CYS A 44 -10.72 -16.25 -0.93
CA CYS A 44 -10.38 -17.44 -1.70
C CYS A 44 -11.37 -17.70 -2.85
N LYS A 45 -12.68 -17.54 -2.59
CA LYS A 45 -13.71 -17.71 -3.63
C LYS A 45 -13.57 -16.65 -4.74
N MET A 46 -13.39 -15.38 -4.35
CA MET A 46 -13.18 -14.29 -5.31
C MET A 46 -11.92 -14.52 -6.14
N ASN A 47 -10.83 -14.90 -5.51
CA ASN A 47 -9.56 -15.14 -6.17
C ASN A 47 -9.64 -16.32 -7.15
N SER A 48 -10.32 -17.41 -6.76
CA SER A 48 -10.59 -18.53 -7.66
C SER A 48 -11.40 -18.11 -8.88
N ALA A 49 -12.42 -17.27 -8.70
CA ALA A 49 -13.22 -16.75 -9.81
C ALA A 49 -12.40 -15.85 -10.74
N LEU A 50 -11.51 -15.01 -10.22
CA LEU A 50 -10.61 -14.18 -11.03
C LEU A 50 -9.68 -15.05 -11.90
N VAL A 51 -9.02 -16.03 -11.29
CA VAL A 51 -8.11 -16.93 -11.99
C VAL A 51 -8.83 -17.73 -13.07
N GLN A 52 -10.05 -18.23 -12.80
CA GLN A 52 -10.86 -18.95 -13.79
C GLN A 52 -11.24 -18.09 -15.01
N ASN A 53 -11.31 -16.76 -14.83
CA ASN A 53 -11.59 -15.81 -15.91
C ASN A 53 -10.33 -15.19 -16.53
N GLY A 54 -9.15 -15.74 -16.26
CA GLY A 54 -7.89 -15.31 -16.88
C GLY A 54 -7.26 -14.06 -16.26
N PHE A 55 -7.73 -13.62 -15.10
CA PHE A 55 -7.11 -12.52 -14.36
C PHE A 55 -6.01 -13.05 -13.43
N GLU A 56 -5.03 -12.21 -13.14
CA GLU A 56 -4.01 -12.53 -12.15
C GLU A 56 -4.60 -12.63 -10.74
N PRO A 57 -4.10 -13.58 -9.92
CA PRO A 57 -4.54 -13.69 -8.54
C PRO A 57 -4.16 -12.46 -7.72
N MET A 58 -5.07 -12.04 -6.84
CA MET A 58 -4.75 -10.99 -5.86
C MET A 58 -3.79 -11.53 -4.80
N GLU A 59 -2.91 -10.67 -4.30
CA GLU A 59 -1.98 -11.00 -3.22
C GLU A 59 -2.71 -11.44 -1.94
N ASP A 60 -2.20 -12.47 -1.26
CA ASP A 60 -2.77 -12.94 0.01
C ASP A 60 -2.52 -11.89 1.12
N TYR A 61 -3.51 -11.70 1.99
CA TYR A 61 -3.41 -10.75 3.11
C TYR A 61 -2.20 -11.04 4.03
N ARG A 62 -1.84 -12.31 4.21
CA ARG A 62 -0.67 -12.69 5.00
C ARG A 62 0.63 -12.17 4.38
N SER A 63 0.75 -12.23 3.06
CA SER A 63 1.89 -11.67 2.34
C SER A 63 1.94 -10.14 2.50
N LEU A 64 0.79 -9.46 2.35
CA LEU A 64 0.70 -8.01 2.58
C LEU A 64 1.13 -7.64 4.00
N LYS A 65 0.68 -8.39 5.01
CA LYS A 65 1.09 -8.17 6.39
C LYS A 65 2.60 -8.32 6.58
N SER A 66 3.21 -9.36 5.98
CA SER A 66 4.66 -9.55 6.04
C SER A 66 5.45 -8.41 5.38
N TYR A 67 4.92 -7.81 4.32
CA TYR A 67 5.53 -6.61 3.74
C TYR A 67 5.41 -5.41 4.68
N GLY A 68 4.26 -5.22 5.33
CA GLY A 68 4.04 -4.16 6.31
C GLY A 68 5.05 -4.22 7.47
N GLU A 69 5.35 -5.40 7.98
CA GLU A 69 6.35 -5.62 9.04
C GLU A 69 7.75 -5.11 8.69
N ASN A 70 8.10 -5.09 7.40
CA ASN A 70 9.41 -4.58 6.93
C ASN A 70 9.53 -3.05 7.00
N PHE A 71 8.42 -2.32 7.09
CA PHE A 71 8.43 -0.85 7.00
C PHE A 71 8.14 -0.16 8.30
N GLY A 72 7.36 -0.76 9.17
CA GLY A 72 6.91 -0.09 10.37
C GLY A 72 6.27 -1.02 11.37
N CYS A 73 5.63 -0.42 12.35
CA CYS A 73 4.85 -1.14 13.33
C CYS A 73 3.47 -1.45 12.75
N LEU A 74 3.01 -2.70 12.87
CA LEU A 74 1.64 -3.07 12.49
C LEU A 74 0.57 -2.38 13.35
N GLY A 75 0.96 -1.64 14.39
CA GLY A 75 0.09 -0.75 15.14
C GLY A 75 -0.21 0.58 14.46
N GLU A 76 0.43 0.90 13.34
CA GLU A 76 0.09 2.07 12.52
C GLU A 76 -1.20 1.80 11.73
N THR A 77 -2.33 1.89 12.41
CA THR A 77 -3.65 1.51 11.89
C THR A 77 -4.56 2.71 11.60
N MET A 78 -4.01 3.93 11.62
CA MET A 78 -4.76 5.12 11.26
C MET A 78 -5.02 5.14 9.73
N GLY A 79 -6.28 5.13 9.33
CA GLY A 79 -6.67 5.03 7.92
C GLY A 79 -6.09 3.76 7.29
N ASP A 80 -5.37 3.91 6.18
CA ASP A 80 -4.72 2.79 5.47
C ASP A 80 -3.38 2.37 6.12
N GLY A 81 -2.83 3.17 7.00
CA GLY A 81 -1.65 2.88 7.82
C GLY A 81 -0.52 2.17 7.09
N TRP A 82 -0.06 1.05 7.66
CA TRP A 82 1.01 0.23 7.06
C TRP A 82 0.60 -0.46 5.75
N LEU A 83 -0.72 -0.58 5.48
CA LEU A 83 -1.22 -1.30 4.30
C LEU A 83 -0.79 -0.62 3.00
N ILE A 84 -0.73 0.72 2.96
CA ILE A 84 -0.26 1.46 1.77
C ILE A 84 1.13 0.99 1.34
N GLY A 85 2.05 0.89 2.29
CA GLY A 85 3.41 0.43 2.01
C GLY A 85 3.47 -1.01 1.56
N ALA A 86 2.67 -1.87 2.18
CA ALA A 86 2.57 -3.27 1.81
C ALA A 86 2.06 -3.45 0.38
N GLU A 87 1.04 -2.69 -0.03
CA GLU A 87 0.51 -2.70 -1.41
C GLU A 87 1.55 -2.23 -2.42
N MET A 88 2.30 -1.18 -2.10
CA MET A 88 3.38 -0.70 -2.98
C MET A 88 4.42 -1.79 -3.20
N CYS A 89 4.83 -2.48 -2.15
CA CYS A 89 5.80 -3.57 -2.25
C CYS A 89 5.25 -4.78 -2.98
N SER A 90 3.99 -5.13 -2.76
CA SER A 90 3.33 -6.18 -3.52
C SER A 90 3.34 -5.87 -5.01
N ALA A 91 2.97 -4.65 -5.40
CA ALA A 91 2.98 -4.23 -6.81
C ALA A 91 4.39 -4.34 -7.43
N LEU A 92 5.40 -3.82 -6.75
CA LEU A 92 6.79 -3.86 -7.24
C LEU A 92 7.34 -5.29 -7.32
N LYS A 93 7.04 -6.15 -6.35
CA LYS A 93 7.43 -7.55 -6.35
C LYS A 93 6.79 -8.33 -7.50
N ASN A 94 5.54 -7.99 -7.85
CA ASN A 94 4.80 -8.58 -8.96
C ASN A 94 5.17 -7.97 -10.33
N GLY A 95 6.29 -7.27 -10.42
CA GLY A 95 6.87 -6.80 -11.68
C GLY A 95 6.40 -5.42 -12.16
N CYS A 96 5.64 -4.68 -11.34
CA CYS A 96 5.36 -3.29 -11.65
C CYS A 96 6.65 -2.45 -11.60
N LYS A 97 6.97 -1.75 -12.67
CA LYS A 97 8.15 -0.89 -12.73
C LYS A 97 8.01 0.38 -11.91
N GLY A 98 6.78 0.80 -11.64
CA GLY A 98 6.55 2.02 -10.89
C GLY A 98 5.18 2.10 -10.21
N VAL A 99 5.11 3.02 -9.25
CA VAL A 99 3.92 3.29 -8.44
C VAL A 99 3.65 4.78 -8.42
N VAL A 100 2.43 5.15 -8.73
CA VAL A 100 1.93 6.52 -8.55
C VAL A 100 1.07 6.57 -7.29
N MET A 101 1.47 7.38 -6.33
CA MET A 101 0.70 7.64 -5.13
C MET A 101 -0.07 8.94 -5.26
N LEU A 102 -1.38 8.88 -5.13
CA LEU A 102 -2.22 10.06 -5.02
C LEU A 102 -2.32 10.45 -3.55
N LEU A 103 -1.87 11.65 -3.22
CA LEU A 103 -1.83 12.18 -1.86
C LEU A 103 -2.86 13.31 -1.73
N PRO A 104 -4.04 13.04 -1.15
CA PRO A 104 -5.00 14.11 -0.88
C PRO A 104 -4.40 15.15 0.06
N PHE A 105 -4.61 16.44 -0.25
CA PHE A 105 -4.15 17.53 0.60
C PHE A 105 -4.71 17.40 2.02
N GLY A 106 -3.85 17.58 3.01
CA GLY A 106 -4.21 17.47 4.43
C GLY A 106 -4.42 16.04 4.94
N CYS A 107 -4.26 15.00 4.11
CA CYS A 107 -4.33 13.62 4.56
C CYS A 107 -3.07 13.22 5.32
N LEU A 108 -3.17 13.15 6.65
CA LEU A 108 -2.04 12.81 7.53
C LEU A 108 -1.42 11.46 7.16
N VAL A 109 -2.24 10.44 6.97
CA VAL A 109 -1.81 9.06 6.67
C VAL A 109 -1.04 9.00 5.36
N SER A 110 -1.53 9.67 4.30
CA SER A 110 -0.86 9.71 3.01
C SER A 110 0.52 10.35 3.12
N HIS A 111 0.66 11.41 3.92
CA HIS A 111 1.94 12.11 4.08
C HIS A 111 2.90 11.38 5.03
N THR A 112 2.42 10.77 6.10
CA THR A 112 3.27 10.07 7.09
C THR A 112 3.57 8.63 6.66
N CYS A 113 2.54 7.82 6.47
CA CYS A 113 2.69 6.39 6.21
C CYS A 113 3.07 6.09 4.75
N ALA A 114 2.51 6.82 3.77
CA ALA A 114 2.84 6.57 2.36
C ALA A 114 4.12 7.29 1.92
N ARG A 115 4.18 8.61 2.05
CA ARG A 115 5.35 9.40 1.62
C ARG A 115 6.59 9.09 2.47
N GLY A 116 6.41 8.88 3.78
CA GLY A 116 7.50 8.62 4.73
C GLY A 116 8.27 7.32 4.45
N ILE A 117 7.63 6.32 3.86
CA ILE A 117 8.26 5.01 3.60
C ILE A 117 8.91 4.88 2.22
N ILE A 118 8.73 5.85 1.31
CA ILE A 118 9.29 5.80 -0.06
C ILE A 118 10.79 5.47 -0.05
N LYS A 119 11.54 6.11 0.83
CA LYS A 119 12.99 5.90 0.93
C LYS A 119 13.34 4.45 1.34
N ARG A 120 12.52 3.83 2.19
CA ARG A 120 12.70 2.42 2.59
C ARG A 120 12.37 1.48 1.45
N ILE A 121 11.26 1.73 0.74
CA ILE A 121 10.87 0.93 -0.42
C ILE A 121 11.94 1.00 -1.52
N LYS A 122 12.48 2.19 -1.81
CA LYS A 122 13.55 2.36 -2.79
C LYS A 122 14.85 1.65 -2.42
N LYS A 123 15.13 1.43 -1.14
CA LYS A 123 16.27 0.60 -0.72
C LYS A 123 16.08 -0.87 -1.06
N LEU A 124 14.84 -1.37 -1.02
CA LEU A 124 14.50 -2.75 -1.37
C LEU A 124 14.33 -2.94 -2.88
N TYR A 125 13.83 -1.93 -3.56
CA TYR A 125 13.57 -1.91 -5.00
C TYR A 125 14.24 -0.68 -5.63
N PRO A 126 15.57 -0.70 -5.82
CA PRO A 126 16.34 0.48 -6.29
C PRO A 126 15.87 1.01 -7.64
N ASP A 127 15.48 0.11 -8.54
CA ASP A 127 15.08 0.43 -9.91
C ASP A 127 13.60 0.87 -10.01
N SER A 128 12.88 0.89 -8.88
CA SER A 128 11.47 1.28 -8.88
C SER A 128 11.28 2.79 -9.06
N ILE A 129 10.28 3.16 -9.83
CA ILE A 129 9.86 4.55 -10.01
C ILE A 129 8.66 4.81 -9.11
N ILE A 130 8.83 5.63 -8.08
CA ILE A 130 7.77 5.98 -7.15
C ILE A 130 7.53 7.47 -7.23
N THR A 131 6.34 7.86 -7.69
CA THR A 131 5.94 9.25 -7.86
C THR A 131 4.80 9.59 -6.90
N ALA A 132 5.02 10.59 -6.07
CA ALA A 132 4.00 11.14 -5.19
C ALA A 132 3.34 12.34 -5.87
N VAL A 133 2.03 12.30 -6.02
CA VAL A 133 1.22 13.35 -6.64
C VAL A 133 0.28 13.91 -5.60
N ASP A 134 0.53 15.14 -5.19
CA ASP A 134 -0.37 15.87 -4.28
C ASP A 134 -1.63 16.28 -5.08
N HIS A 135 -2.79 15.97 -4.51
CA HIS A 135 -4.09 16.24 -5.10
C HIS A 135 -4.92 17.12 -4.17
N ASP A 136 -5.33 18.27 -4.68
CA ASP A 136 -6.19 19.23 -4.01
C ASP A 136 -7.23 19.75 -5.00
N SER A 137 -8.37 20.21 -4.50
CA SER A 137 -9.43 20.83 -5.32
C SER A 137 -8.94 22.06 -6.13
N GLY A 138 -7.88 22.71 -5.67
CA GLY A 138 -7.21 23.81 -6.36
C GLY A 138 -6.06 23.40 -7.28
N THR A 139 -5.68 22.14 -7.29
CA THR A 139 -4.56 21.69 -8.12
C THR A 139 -4.98 21.59 -9.58
N ALA A 140 -4.27 22.30 -10.46
CA ALA A 140 -4.54 22.25 -11.89
C ALA A 140 -4.30 20.84 -12.45
N ASP A 141 -5.28 20.30 -13.16
CA ASP A 141 -5.21 18.97 -13.82
C ASP A 141 -3.95 18.78 -14.65
N VAL A 142 -3.44 19.86 -15.23
CA VAL A 142 -2.22 19.86 -16.04
C VAL A 142 -1.01 19.40 -15.22
N ASN A 143 -0.90 19.83 -13.96
CA ASN A 143 0.21 19.44 -13.09
C ASN A 143 0.18 17.95 -12.77
N ILE A 144 -1.00 17.41 -12.48
CA ILE A 144 -1.21 15.98 -12.22
C ILE A 144 -0.87 15.17 -13.48
N LYS A 145 -1.42 15.57 -14.63
CA LYS A 145 -1.17 14.91 -15.92
C LYS A 145 0.31 14.92 -16.29
N ASN A 146 1.00 16.05 -16.09
CA ASN A 146 2.43 16.17 -16.40
C ASN A 146 3.27 15.24 -15.50
N ARG A 147 2.97 15.15 -14.19
CA ARG A 147 3.67 14.24 -13.29
C ARG A 147 3.45 12.76 -13.66
N ILE A 148 2.22 12.39 -14.04
CA ILE A 148 1.92 11.03 -14.49
C ILE A 148 2.64 10.73 -15.81
N LYS A 149 2.59 11.62 -16.79
CA LYS A 149 3.32 11.46 -18.07
C LYS A 149 4.81 11.29 -17.84
N MET A 150 5.42 12.15 -17.03
CA MET A 150 6.84 12.05 -16.69
C MET A 150 7.17 10.69 -16.02
N THR A 151 6.29 10.18 -15.18
CA THR A 151 6.46 8.86 -14.57
C THR A 151 6.42 7.75 -15.63
N LEU A 152 5.49 7.82 -16.56
CA LEU A 152 5.38 6.85 -17.66
C LEU A 152 6.60 6.92 -18.57
N ASP A 153 7.05 8.12 -18.95
CA ASP A 153 8.26 8.32 -19.76
C ASP A 153 9.51 7.72 -19.09
N PHE A 154 9.63 7.84 -17.76
CA PHE A 154 10.72 7.21 -17.03
C PHE A 154 10.61 5.68 -17.01
N MET A 155 9.40 5.13 -16.92
CA MET A 155 9.16 3.69 -16.98
C MET A 155 9.51 3.12 -18.35
N ASP A 156 9.17 3.83 -19.43
CA ASP A 156 9.42 3.39 -20.80
C ASP A 156 10.92 3.46 -21.16
N ASN A 157 11.60 4.50 -20.71
CA ASN A 157 13.00 4.71 -21.01
C ASN A 157 13.99 4.04 -20.04
N ASN A 158 13.50 3.29 -19.05
CA ASN A 158 14.31 2.69 -17.97
C ASN A 158 15.26 3.69 -17.26
N ILE A 159 14.88 4.97 -17.21
CA ILE A 159 15.67 6.01 -16.56
C ILE A 159 15.38 5.97 -15.06
N THR A 160 16.35 5.51 -14.29
CA THR A 160 16.28 5.55 -12.82
C THR A 160 16.48 6.98 -12.35
N VAL A 161 15.44 7.60 -11.80
CA VAL A 161 15.55 8.95 -11.24
C VAL A 161 16.28 8.90 -9.90
N SER A 162 17.54 9.35 -9.89
CA SER A 162 18.24 9.59 -8.64
C SER A 162 17.62 10.78 -7.91
N TYR A 163 17.16 10.56 -6.67
CA TYR A 163 16.50 11.58 -5.82
C TYR A 163 17.43 12.67 -5.29
N THR A 164 18.62 12.82 -5.86
CA THR A 164 19.63 13.80 -5.38
C THR A 164 19.25 15.26 -5.66
N HIS A 165 18.24 15.54 -6.49
CA HIS A 165 17.90 16.92 -6.88
C HIS A 165 16.60 17.50 -6.31
N LEU A 166 15.93 16.83 -5.38
CA LEU A 166 14.75 17.40 -4.68
C LEU A 166 15.10 17.97 -3.30
N ARG A 167 16.34 18.39 -3.10
CA ARG A 167 16.74 19.32 -2.05
C ARG A 167 16.93 20.69 -2.66
N ALA A 168 15.87 21.40 -2.94
CA ALA A 168 15.95 22.86 -3.12
C ALA A 168 14.54 23.47 -3.03
N HIS A 169 14.39 24.27 -2.05
CA HIS A 169 13.39 25.29 -1.76
C HIS A 169 12.11 24.82 -1.12
#